data_51b4333b42f284b3b7a0b3930b3415f4
#
_entry.id   51b4333b42f284b3b7a0b3930b3415f4
#
_cell.length_a   1.000
_cell.length_b   1.000
_cell.length_c   1.000
_cell.angle_alpha   90.00
_cell.angle_beta   90.00
_cell.angle_gamma   90.00
#
_symmetry.space_group_name_H-M   'P 1'
#
loop_
_entity.id
_entity.type
_entity.pdbx_description
1 polymer ?
#
loop_
_entity_poly.entity_id
_entity_poly.type
_entity_poly.pdbx_seq_one_letter_code
_entity_poly.pdbx_strand_id
1 'polypeptide(L)'
;MTKLESFKIDELIELVKQSNNFADLVRKLGYKTATCGNIQCVRNFLVRHDISFKHFKVNTSFTKRTVENVFIENSTATQKVLRVWYKKGKYSEYKCDICGMFPIWQGKPLTLILDHKNGNNRDNRLENLHWVCPNCNQQLPTTGYHGKNKMNLRSHV
;
A
#
# COMPACT_ATOMS: atom_id res chain seq x y z
N MET A 1 -20.34 21.47 19.08
CA MET A 1 -19.38 21.04 20.12
C MET A 1 -18.76 19.71 19.70
N THR A 2 -17.47 19.66 19.59
CA THR A 2 -16.78 18.39 19.34
C THR A 2 -16.78 17.56 20.63
N LYS A 3 -16.78 16.23 20.52
CA LYS A 3 -16.77 15.32 21.68
C LYS A 3 -15.59 15.58 22.63
N LEU A 4 -14.51 16.18 22.16
CA LEU A 4 -13.33 16.56 22.94
C LEU A 4 -13.56 17.78 23.85
N GLU A 5 -14.44 18.67 23.46
CA GLU A 5 -14.77 19.88 24.24
C GLU A 5 -15.63 19.58 25.48
N SER A 6 -16.17 18.36 25.59
CA SER A 6 -16.92 17.92 26.76
C SER A 6 -16.05 17.39 27.91
N PHE A 7 -14.75 17.12 27.65
CA PHE A 7 -13.80 16.63 28.65
C PHE A 7 -13.12 17.83 29.36
N LYS A 8 -12.94 17.72 30.68
CA LYS A 8 -12.04 18.62 31.39
C LYS A 8 -10.59 18.33 30.99
N ILE A 9 -9.76 19.35 30.91
CA ILE A 9 -8.37 19.23 30.49
C ILE A 9 -7.60 18.25 31.38
N ASP A 10 -7.82 18.29 32.69
CA ASP A 10 -7.17 17.41 33.67
C ASP A 10 -7.52 15.91 33.42
N GLU A 11 -8.80 15.64 33.16
CA GLU A 11 -9.29 14.30 32.82
C GLU A 11 -8.64 13.80 31.52
N LEU A 12 -8.48 14.68 30.53
CA LEU A 12 -7.85 14.37 29.28
C LEU A 12 -6.35 14.05 29.45
N ILE A 13 -5.65 14.81 30.27
CA ILE A 13 -4.23 14.57 30.60
C ILE A 13 -4.07 13.19 31.24
N GLU A 14 -4.94 12.81 32.16
CA GLU A 14 -4.90 11.47 32.78
C GLU A 14 -5.18 10.36 31.78
N LEU A 15 -6.17 10.52 30.89
CA LEU A 15 -6.44 9.58 29.83
C LEU A 15 -5.25 9.42 28.86
N VAL A 16 -4.56 10.53 28.55
CA VAL A 16 -3.36 10.52 27.72
C VAL A 16 -2.25 9.71 28.40
N LYS A 17 -1.97 9.98 29.70
CA LYS A 17 -0.95 9.23 30.47
C LYS A 17 -1.22 7.74 30.52
N GLN A 18 -2.49 7.34 30.66
CA GLN A 18 -2.93 5.95 30.73
C GLN A 18 -2.98 5.26 29.36
N SER A 19 -2.75 5.98 28.27
CA SER A 19 -2.87 5.46 26.92
C SER A 19 -1.50 5.15 26.31
N ASN A 20 -1.40 4.04 25.58
CA ASN A 20 -0.14 3.62 24.96
C ASN A 20 0.06 4.19 23.54
N ASN A 21 -1.01 4.60 22.89
CA ASN A 21 -1.01 5.14 21.52
C ASN A 21 -2.32 5.89 21.23
N PHE A 22 -2.37 6.60 20.09
CA PHE A 22 -3.56 7.35 19.69
C PHE A 22 -4.82 6.51 19.50
N ALA A 23 -4.70 5.28 19.02
CA ALA A 23 -5.87 4.41 18.81
C ALA A 23 -6.50 3.99 20.15
N ASP A 24 -5.68 3.75 21.16
CA ASP A 24 -6.11 3.46 22.53
C ASP A 24 -6.80 4.68 23.16
N LEU A 25 -6.18 5.86 23.07
CA LEU A 25 -6.75 7.11 23.55
C LEU A 25 -8.12 7.41 22.90
N VAL A 26 -8.22 7.29 21.57
CA VAL A 26 -9.46 7.52 20.82
C VAL A 26 -10.59 6.61 21.31
N ARG A 27 -10.29 5.34 21.61
CA ARG A 27 -11.28 4.41 22.19
C ARG A 27 -11.68 4.80 23.60
N LYS A 28 -10.74 5.18 24.47
CA LYS A 28 -11.01 5.66 25.85
C LYS A 28 -11.84 6.93 25.87
N LEU A 29 -11.69 7.79 24.86
CA LEU A 29 -12.54 8.95 24.63
C LEU A 29 -13.95 8.58 24.11
N GLY A 30 -14.26 7.28 23.98
CA GLY A 30 -15.57 6.79 23.61
C GLY A 30 -15.90 6.93 22.14
N TYR A 31 -14.90 7.03 21.24
CA TYR A 31 -15.15 6.90 19.80
C TYR A 31 -15.31 5.43 19.45
N LYS A 32 -16.31 5.10 18.62
CA LYS A 32 -16.58 3.72 18.18
C LYS A 32 -15.40 3.11 17.41
N THR A 33 -14.66 3.93 16.66
CA THR A 33 -13.56 3.49 15.82
C THR A 33 -12.40 4.49 15.84
N ALA A 34 -11.17 3.98 15.83
CA ALA A 34 -9.96 4.77 15.73
C ALA A 34 -9.57 5.00 14.25
N THR A 35 -10.40 5.79 13.54
CA THR A 35 -10.12 6.19 12.15
C THR A 35 -8.99 7.22 12.09
N CYS A 36 -8.35 7.37 10.91
CA CYS A 36 -7.34 8.41 10.70
C CYS A 36 -7.88 9.81 11.02
N GLY A 37 -9.15 10.11 10.70
CA GLY A 37 -9.80 11.38 10.99
C GLY A 37 -9.93 11.61 12.49
N ASN A 38 -10.41 10.63 13.26
CA ASN A 38 -10.56 10.75 14.71
C ASN A 38 -9.20 10.92 15.39
N ILE A 39 -8.19 10.16 14.96
CA ILE A 39 -6.82 10.27 15.47
C ILE A 39 -6.25 11.65 15.20
N GLN A 40 -6.43 12.18 13.99
CA GLN A 40 -5.92 13.50 13.63
C GLN A 40 -6.63 14.61 14.41
N CYS A 41 -7.95 14.50 14.62
CA CYS A 41 -8.72 15.43 15.44
C CYS A 41 -8.20 15.47 16.89
N VAL A 42 -8.02 14.30 17.51
CA VAL A 42 -7.47 14.18 18.86
C VAL A 42 -6.05 14.75 18.92
N ARG A 43 -5.20 14.41 17.97
CA ARG A 43 -3.82 14.94 17.91
C ARG A 43 -3.80 16.47 17.84
N ASN A 44 -4.58 17.06 16.94
CA ASN A 44 -4.66 18.50 16.79
C ASN A 44 -5.16 19.20 18.08
N PHE A 45 -6.11 18.55 18.77
CA PHE A 45 -6.62 19.04 20.04
C PHE A 45 -5.52 19.04 21.12
N LEU A 46 -4.79 17.92 21.29
CA LEU A 46 -3.68 17.82 22.25
C LEU A 46 -2.58 18.84 21.97
N VAL A 47 -2.21 19.03 20.70
CA VAL A 47 -1.22 20.05 20.30
C VAL A 47 -1.70 21.45 20.63
N ARG A 48 -2.97 21.78 20.37
CA ARG A 48 -3.56 23.10 20.68
C ARG A 48 -3.53 23.41 22.15
N HIS A 49 -3.69 22.42 23.03
CA HIS A 49 -3.71 22.56 24.48
C HIS A 49 -2.36 22.22 25.14
N ASP A 50 -1.28 22.10 24.35
CA ASP A 50 0.08 21.80 24.81
C ASP A 50 0.19 20.53 25.68
N ILE A 51 -0.66 19.53 25.40
CA ILE A 51 -0.68 18.26 26.12
C ILE A 51 0.33 17.30 25.46
N SER A 52 1.36 16.92 26.23
CA SER A 52 2.42 16.02 25.74
C SER A 52 1.94 14.57 25.59
N PHE A 53 2.23 13.98 24.44
CA PHE A 53 2.02 12.54 24.13
C PHE A 53 3.29 11.86 23.66
N LYS A 54 4.46 12.34 24.08
CA LYS A 54 5.78 11.82 23.67
C LYS A 54 5.98 10.34 24.05
N HIS A 55 5.28 9.84 25.05
CA HIS A 55 5.32 8.44 25.48
C HIS A 55 4.52 7.49 24.59
N PHE A 56 3.68 8.02 23.69
CA PHE A 56 2.93 7.16 22.79
C PHE A 56 3.89 6.37 21.89
N LYS A 57 3.79 5.05 21.95
CA LYS A 57 4.50 4.18 21.02
C LYS A 57 3.95 4.40 19.63
N VAL A 58 4.74 5.03 18.79
CA VAL A 58 4.49 5.01 17.35
C VAL A 58 4.67 3.55 16.94
N ASN A 59 3.62 2.92 16.40
CA ASN A 59 3.78 1.61 15.76
C ASN A 59 4.64 1.82 14.51
N THR A 60 5.94 1.90 14.71
CA THR A 60 6.95 1.89 13.66
C THR A 60 7.29 0.45 13.25
N SER A 61 6.32 -0.43 13.23
CA SER A 61 6.48 -1.71 12.52
C SER A 61 6.42 -1.53 10.99
N PHE A 62 6.63 -0.31 10.51
CA PHE A 62 7.10 -0.08 9.17
C PHE A 62 8.60 -0.44 9.15
N THR A 63 8.89 -1.70 8.97
CA THR A 63 10.23 -2.09 8.53
C THR A 63 10.56 -1.21 7.34
N LYS A 64 11.62 -0.40 7.48
CA LYS A 64 12.09 0.46 6.40
C LYS A 64 12.23 -0.42 5.15
N ARG A 65 11.52 -0.09 4.08
CA ARG A 65 11.64 -0.85 2.85
C ARG A 65 13.04 -0.68 2.29
N THR A 66 13.67 -1.79 1.99
CA THR A 66 14.97 -1.88 1.33
C THR A 66 14.84 -2.75 0.09
N VAL A 67 15.82 -2.74 -0.80
CA VAL A 67 15.82 -3.59 -1.99
C VAL A 67 15.70 -5.06 -1.57
N GLU A 68 16.40 -5.45 -0.51
CA GLU A 68 16.48 -6.80 0.01
C GLU A 68 15.15 -7.31 0.56
N ASN A 69 14.25 -6.43 1.05
CA ASN A 69 12.95 -6.84 1.59
C ASN A 69 11.76 -6.56 0.66
N VAL A 70 12.00 -5.88 -0.46
CA VAL A 70 10.99 -5.64 -1.50
C VAL A 70 11.03 -6.72 -2.56
N PHE A 71 12.24 -7.08 -3.07
CA PHE A 71 12.41 -8.02 -4.18
C PHE A 71 12.69 -9.45 -3.69
N ILE A 72 11.79 -9.96 -2.85
CA ILE A 72 11.84 -11.32 -2.30
C ILE A 72 10.51 -12.05 -2.51
N GLU A 73 10.53 -13.35 -2.32
CA GLU A 73 9.31 -14.14 -2.19
C GLU A 73 8.56 -13.80 -0.89
N ASN A 74 7.23 -13.87 -0.90
CA ASN A 74 6.35 -13.49 0.20
C ASN A 74 6.49 -12.03 0.67
N SER A 75 6.93 -11.16 -0.23
CA SER A 75 7.03 -9.72 0.03
C SER A 75 5.67 -9.09 0.33
N THR A 76 5.65 -8.14 1.26
CA THR A 76 4.47 -7.31 1.59
C THR A 76 4.45 -5.98 0.83
N ALA A 77 5.35 -5.78 -0.11
CA ALA A 77 5.41 -4.57 -0.92
C ALA A 77 4.16 -4.48 -1.82
N THR A 78 3.54 -3.30 -1.85
CA THR A 78 2.41 -3.07 -2.75
C THR A 78 2.90 -2.94 -4.19
N GLN A 79 2.04 -3.28 -5.16
CA GLN A 79 2.33 -3.16 -6.60
C GLN A 79 2.84 -1.76 -7.00
N LYS A 80 2.30 -0.71 -6.37
CA LYS A 80 2.77 0.67 -6.60
C LYS A 80 4.23 0.85 -6.21
N VAL A 81 4.61 0.36 -5.04
CA VAL A 81 6.00 0.46 -4.53
C VAL A 81 6.93 -0.39 -5.41
N LEU A 82 6.53 -1.62 -5.69
CA LEU A 82 7.29 -2.55 -6.52
C LEU A 82 7.61 -1.93 -7.89
N ARG A 83 6.60 -1.40 -8.58
CA ARG A 83 6.75 -0.75 -9.89
C ARG A 83 7.71 0.45 -9.85
N VAL A 84 7.57 1.32 -8.83
CA VAL A 84 8.43 2.51 -8.69
C VAL A 84 9.88 2.09 -8.47
N TRP A 85 10.12 1.12 -7.61
CA TRP A 85 11.46 0.66 -7.27
C TRP A 85 12.10 -0.12 -8.42
N TYR A 86 11.35 -0.99 -9.09
CA TYR A 86 11.82 -1.74 -10.25
C TYR A 86 12.23 -0.80 -11.39
N LYS A 87 11.42 0.22 -11.67
CA LYS A 87 11.73 1.25 -12.67
C LYS A 87 12.96 2.08 -12.28
N LYS A 88 13.05 2.50 -11.01
CA LYS A 88 14.19 3.29 -10.49
C LYS A 88 15.49 2.50 -10.52
N GLY A 89 15.45 1.22 -10.19
CA GLY A 89 16.60 0.31 -10.20
C GLY A 89 17.06 -0.08 -11.60
N LYS A 90 16.28 0.23 -12.65
CA LYS A 90 16.56 -0.14 -14.06
C LYS A 90 16.89 -1.62 -14.24
N TYR A 91 16.19 -2.50 -13.52
CA TYR A 91 16.45 -3.95 -13.56
C TYR A 91 16.15 -4.59 -14.91
N SER A 92 15.32 -3.96 -15.73
CA SER A 92 15.12 -4.32 -17.14
C SER A 92 14.81 -3.08 -17.97
N GLU A 93 14.97 -3.18 -19.28
CA GLU A 93 14.57 -2.13 -20.21
C GLU A 93 13.06 -1.87 -20.11
N TYR A 94 12.63 -0.60 -20.15
CA TYR A 94 11.22 -0.25 -20.05
C TYR A 94 10.53 -0.44 -21.41
N LYS A 95 10.36 -1.70 -21.81
CA LYS A 95 9.62 -2.16 -23.00
C LYS A 95 8.81 -3.40 -22.65
N CYS A 96 7.83 -3.76 -23.46
CA CYS A 96 7.06 -4.99 -23.26
C CYS A 96 7.97 -6.22 -23.54
N ASP A 97 8.12 -7.09 -22.55
CA ASP A 97 8.96 -8.30 -22.62
C ASP A 97 8.39 -9.36 -23.58
N ILE A 98 7.09 -9.27 -23.90
CA ILE A 98 6.40 -10.23 -24.77
C ILE A 98 6.44 -9.78 -26.24
N CYS A 99 6.01 -8.56 -26.55
CA CYS A 99 5.90 -8.09 -27.93
C CYS A 99 6.94 -7.04 -28.34
N GLY A 100 7.84 -6.67 -27.41
CA GLY A 100 8.89 -5.68 -27.69
C GLY A 100 8.41 -4.22 -27.77
N MET A 101 7.11 -3.96 -27.59
CA MET A 101 6.54 -2.62 -27.70
C MET A 101 7.18 -1.66 -26.70
N PHE A 102 7.64 -0.51 -27.17
CA PHE A 102 8.07 0.61 -26.33
C PHE A 102 6.86 1.29 -25.66
N PRO A 103 7.08 2.08 -24.60
CA PRO A 103 6.02 2.74 -23.84
C PRO A 103 5.41 3.93 -24.60
N ILE A 104 5.07 3.72 -25.87
CA ILE A 104 4.45 4.68 -26.76
C ILE A 104 3.36 3.97 -27.56
N TRP A 105 2.18 4.57 -27.63
CA TRP A 105 1.06 4.13 -28.46
C TRP A 105 0.47 5.30 -29.21
N GLN A 106 0.42 5.21 -30.53
CA GLN A 106 -0.10 6.28 -31.41
C GLN A 106 0.51 7.66 -31.09
N GLY A 107 1.84 7.72 -30.90
CA GLY A 107 2.55 8.96 -30.57
C GLY A 107 2.36 9.46 -29.13
N LYS A 108 1.62 8.76 -28.28
CA LYS A 108 1.37 9.13 -26.89
C LYS A 108 2.06 8.18 -25.91
N PRO A 109 2.45 8.67 -24.71
CA PRO A 109 3.03 7.82 -23.67
C PRO A 109 2.08 6.68 -23.26
N LEU A 110 2.57 5.45 -23.25
CA LEU A 110 1.88 4.26 -22.77
C LEU A 110 2.52 3.79 -21.48
N THR A 111 1.71 3.57 -20.44
CA THR A 111 2.20 3.00 -19.19
C THR A 111 2.25 1.48 -19.29
N LEU A 112 3.45 0.90 -19.13
CA LEU A 112 3.61 -0.54 -19.01
C LEU A 112 3.24 -1.01 -17.60
N ILE A 113 2.80 -2.25 -17.52
CA ILE A 113 2.43 -2.95 -16.28
C ILE A 113 3.64 -3.79 -15.86
N LEU A 114 4.01 -3.74 -14.57
CA LEU A 114 4.96 -4.68 -14.00
C LEU A 114 4.17 -5.89 -13.55
N ASP A 115 4.41 -7.04 -14.17
CA ASP A 115 3.68 -8.27 -13.93
C ASP A 115 4.57 -9.38 -13.36
N HIS A 116 3.94 -10.39 -12.74
CA HIS A 116 4.59 -11.56 -12.16
C HIS A 116 4.47 -12.76 -13.13
N LYS A 117 5.57 -13.19 -13.70
CA LYS A 117 5.61 -14.27 -14.70
C LYS A 117 4.88 -15.55 -14.26
N ASN A 118 4.97 -15.88 -12.97
CA ASN A 118 4.30 -17.05 -12.39
C ASN A 118 2.89 -16.79 -11.89
N GLY A 119 2.37 -15.55 -11.98
CA GLY A 119 1.05 -15.16 -11.48
C GLY A 119 0.93 -15.05 -9.96
N ASN A 120 2.01 -15.25 -9.20
CA ASN A 120 2.02 -15.07 -7.75
C ASN A 120 2.42 -13.65 -7.39
N ASN A 121 1.46 -12.83 -6.99
CA ASN A 121 1.63 -11.42 -6.63
C ASN A 121 2.46 -11.18 -5.35
N ARG A 122 2.88 -12.23 -4.65
CA ARG A 122 3.77 -12.16 -3.48
C ARG A 122 5.21 -12.55 -3.80
N ASP A 123 5.46 -13.11 -4.97
CA ASP A 123 6.80 -13.46 -5.42
C ASP A 123 7.42 -12.32 -6.21
N ASN A 124 7.99 -11.37 -5.48
CA ASN A 124 8.58 -10.15 -6.05
C ASN A 124 10.05 -10.31 -6.44
N ARG A 125 10.59 -11.53 -6.52
CA ARG A 125 11.95 -11.75 -7.00
C ARG A 125 12.14 -11.13 -8.38
N LEU A 126 13.30 -10.55 -8.65
CA LEU A 126 13.58 -9.79 -9.87
C LEU A 126 13.41 -10.64 -11.15
N GLU A 127 13.81 -11.91 -11.11
CA GLU A 127 13.67 -12.87 -12.22
C GLU A 127 12.21 -13.20 -12.55
N ASN A 128 11.30 -13.04 -11.58
CA ASN A 128 9.87 -13.27 -11.74
C ASN A 128 9.11 -12.04 -12.23
N LEU A 129 9.76 -10.89 -12.34
CA LEU A 129 9.13 -9.63 -12.73
C LEU A 129 9.48 -9.25 -14.17
N HIS A 130 8.50 -8.74 -14.89
CA HIS A 130 8.72 -8.21 -16.23
C HIS A 130 7.75 -7.08 -16.60
N TRP A 131 8.15 -6.24 -17.54
CA TRP A 131 7.27 -5.22 -18.10
C TRP A 131 6.40 -5.80 -19.21
N VAL A 132 5.11 -5.55 -19.15
CA VAL A 132 4.16 -5.96 -20.20
C VAL A 132 3.28 -4.79 -20.62
N CYS A 133 2.94 -4.70 -21.90
CA CYS A 133 1.95 -3.75 -22.37
C CYS A 133 0.53 -4.20 -21.96
N PRO A 134 -0.47 -3.30 -21.87
CA PRO A 134 -1.83 -3.68 -21.50
C PRO A 134 -2.44 -4.79 -22.34
N ASN A 135 -2.16 -4.81 -23.64
CA ASN A 135 -2.68 -5.86 -24.53
C ASN A 135 -2.10 -7.23 -24.21
N CYS A 136 -0.78 -7.33 -24.09
CA CYS A 136 -0.13 -8.59 -23.72
C CYS A 136 -0.55 -9.04 -22.33
N ASN A 137 -0.65 -8.12 -21.36
CA ASN A 137 -1.10 -8.43 -20.01
C ASN A 137 -2.49 -9.08 -19.99
N GLN A 138 -3.44 -8.58 -20.79
CA GLN A 138 -4.79 -9.15 -20.87
C GLN A 138 -4.83 -10.55 -21.49
N GLN A 139 -3.82 -10.94 -22.25
CA GLN A 139 -3.73 -12.26 -22.90
C GLN A 139 -3.02 -13.31 -22.03
N LEU A 140 -2.40 -12.88 -20.91
CA LEU A 140 -1.72 -13.81 -20.02
C LEU A 140 -2.71 -14.70 -19.26
N PRO A 141 -2.43 -16.01 -19.15
CA PRO A 141 -3.28 -16.94 -18.41
C PRO A 141 -3.31 -16.63 -16.90
N THR A 142 -2.35 -15.85 -16.43
CA THR A 142 -2.21 -15.43 -15.03
C THR A 142 -2.99 -14.15 -14.70
N THR A 143 -3.52 -13.43 -15.68
CA THR A 143 -4.26 -12.16 -15.45
C THR A 143 -5.56 -12.42 -14.74
N GLY A 144 -5.85 -11.63 -13.70
CA GLY A 144 -6.83 -11.82 -12.65
C GLY A 144 -8.23 -12.35 -13.01
N TYR A 145 -8.77 -12.04 -14.20
CA TYR A 145 -10.05 -12.59 -14.63
C TYR A 145 -9.93 -14.02 -15.18
N HIS A 146 -8.82 -14.33 -15.86
CA HIS A 146 -8.60 -15.65 -16.45
C HIS A 146 -8.06 -16.68 -15.44
N GLY A 147 -7.40 -16.23 -14.37
CA GLY A 147 -6.90 -17.10 -13.30
C GLY A 147 -7.97 -17.75 -12.45
N LYS A 148 -9.20 -17.17 -12.42
CA LYS A 148 -10.34 -17.69 -11.65
C LYS A 148 -11.29 -18.57 -12.45
N ASN A 149 -11.24 -18.53 -13.76
CA ASN A 149 -12.13 -19.30 -14.66
C ASN A 149 -11.33 -20.17 -15.64
N LYS A 150 -10.63 -21.18 -15.12
CA LYS A 150 -10.09 -22.27 -15.96
C LYS A 150 -11.15 -23.19 -16.56
N MET A 151 -12.42 -22.86 -16.45
CA MET A 151 -13.52 -23.59 -17.06
C MET A 151 -14.40 -22.62 -17.84
N ASN A 152 -14.14 -22.43 -19.11
CA ASN A 152 -15.06 -22.13 -20.20
C ASN A 152 -14.39 -21.33 -21.33
N LEU A 153 -13.24 -21.81 -21.84
CA LEU A 153 -12.90 -21.50 -23.22
C LEU A 153 -13.67 -22.49 -24.09
N ARG A 154 -14.95 -22.22 -24.31
CA ARG A 154 -15.63 -22.76 -25.46
C ARG A 154 -15.05 -22.06 -26.68
N SER A 155 -14.36 -22.86 -27.49
CA SER A 155 -13.97 -22.58 -28.84
C SER A 155 -15.10 -21.88 -29.61
N HIS A 156 -14.87 -20.61 -29.97
CA HIS A 156 -15.52 -20.02 -31.10
C HIS A 156 -14.52 -20.02 -32.25
N VAL A 157 -14.63 -21.09 -33.09
CA VAL A 157 -14.16 -21.11 -34.47
C VAL A 157 -15.24 -20.42 -35.30
#